data_a6a5329e2294826e9793f103a3445fb3
#
_entry.id   a6a5329e2294826e9793f103a3445fb3
#
_cell.length_a   1.000
_cell.length_b   1.000
_cell.length_c   1.000
_cell.angle_alpha   90.00
_cell.angle_beta   90.00
_cell.angle_gamma   90.00
#
_symmetry.space_group_name_H-M   'P 1'
#
loop_
_entity.id
_entity.type
_entity.pdbx_description
1 polymer ?
#
loop_
_entity_poly.entity_id
_entity_poly.type
_entity_poly.pdbx_seq_one_letter_code
_entity_poly.pdbx_strand_id
1 'polypeptide(L)'
;MRTTAVLGLVLPLLLAGLEGAKPEKPAKLVDALLKGLGTEREPGVAVMVLKESEVIYLGTRGVADMQAMRPIDGRTNFRLASVSKAFTAAAVMLLVRDGKLGYDDRLTDLLPGFPEYGRAITVRHLLQHTSGLPDYEDFMPEPDPKKPVEASQIDDAGVLEILKARKGGWFVPGSLWRYSNSGYVVLGLIVARVSGQSFPAFLRERIFLPLKMTGTVAHVRGKSTVADRAFGYSREAGRWRFTDQSPTSATLGDGGIYSSLTNLSLWDEALRRHLLLTEEEMRPALTPVRVPGKGPTGPDGKPADYGFGWFLDAWKGHPRMWHYGETSGFRTAIHRFTADGLTVIVLANRTDVDASALAVKIAGFYLGGEK
;
A
#
# COMPACT_ATOMS: atom_id res chain seq x y z
N MET A 1 -21.51 -43.07 30.03
CA MET A 1 -21.22 -41.74 29.49
C MET A 1 -19.71 -41.59 29.48
N ARG A 2 -19.03 -41.73 28.34
CA ARG A 2 -17.58 -41.57 28.20
C ARG A 2 -17.33 -40.25 27.46
N THR A 3 -16.74 -39.30 28.16
CA THR A 3 -16.35 -37.98 27.64
C THR A 3 -15.01 -38.15 26.91
N THR A 4 -15.00 -37.94 25.61
CA THR A 4 -13.81 -37.96 24.78
C THR A 4 -13.26 -36.52 24.73
N ALA A 5 -12.11 -36.28 25.34
CA ALA A 5 -11.38 -35.03 25.24
C ALA A 5 -10.62 -35.01 23.91
N VAL A 6 -10.91 -34.02 23.07
CA VAL A 6 -10.15 -33.73 21.85
C VAL A 6 -8.97 -32.85 22.24
N LEU A 7 -7.78 -33.43 22.23
CA LEU A 7 -6.52 -32.71 22.40
C LEU A 7 -6.19 -31.96 21.08
N GLY A 8 -6.33 -30.66 21.10
CA GLY A 8 -5.87 -29.80 20.01
C GLY A 8 -4.35 -29.74 19.98
N LEU A 9 -3.71 -30.35 18.98
CA LEU A 9 -2.29 -30.21 18.72
C LEU A 9 -2.04 -28.78 18.17
N VAL A 10 -1.49 -27.91 19.01
CA VAL A 10 -0.87 -26.66 18.57
C VAL A 10 0.49 -27.01 17.99
N LEU A 11 0.60 -26.98 16.68
CA LEU A 11 1.88 -27.14 15.97
C LEU A 11 2.67 -25.84 16.13
N PRO A 12 3.86 -25.84 16.78
CA PRO A 12 4.73 -24.68 16.76
C PRO A 12 5.28 -24.51 15.35
N LEU A 13 5.05 -23.34 14.73
CA LEU A 13 5.71 -22.97 13.47
C LEU A 13 7.23 -23.09 13.66
N LEU A 14 7.82 -24.02 12.95
CA LEU A 14 9.24 -24.23 12.83
C LEU A 14 9.90 -22.98 12.20
N LEU A 15 10.44 -22.13 13.04
CA LEU A 15 11.52 -21.16 12.73
C LEU A 15 12.89 -21.83 12.88
N ALA A 16 12.96 -23.16 12.74
CA ALA A 16 14.19 -23.92 12.81
C ALA A 16 14.55 -24.41 11.40
N GLY A 17 15.51 -23.74 10.74
CA GLY A 17 16.07 -24.28 9.52
C GLY A 17 16.81 -23.35 8.59
N LEU A 18 17.23 -22.14 9.04
CA LEU A 18 18.09 -21.26 8.20
C LEU A 18 19.55 -21.15 8.71
N GLU A 19 19.96 -22.01 9.63
CA GLU A 19 21.37 -22.09 10.02
C GLU A 19 22.08 -23.13 9.16
N GLY A 20 22.89 -22.66 8.20
CA GLY A 20 23.90 -23.49 7.54
C GLY A 20 23.99 -23.47 6.01
N ALA A 21 23.02 -22.94 5.29
CA ALA A 21 23.16 -22.80 3.84
C ALA A 21 24.07 -21.59 3.53
N LYS A 22 25.16 -21.80 2.77
CA LYS A 22 25.96 -20.68 2.23
C LYS A 22 25.00 -19.77 1.44
N PRO A 23 24.96 -18.44 1.74
CA PRO A 23 24.05 -17.56 1.04
C PRO A 23 24.28 -17.66 -0.46
N GLU A 24 23.19 -17.86 -1.21
CA GLU A 24 23.24 -17.87 -2.67
C GLU A 24 23.78 -16.54 -3.20
N LYS A 25 24.35 -16.54 -4.41
CA LYS A 25 24.94 -15.34 -5.02
C LYS A 25 24.01 -14.13 -4.98
N PRO A 26 22.68 -14.22 -5.31
CA PRO A 26 21.75 -13.11 -5.20
C PRO A 26 21.63 -12.52 -3.80
N ALA A 27 21.52 -13.35 -2.76
CA ALA A 27 21.39 -12.89 -1.37
C ALA A 27 22.60 -12.03 -0.93
N LYS A 28 23.82 -12.43 -1.29
CA LYS A 28 25.04 -11.65 -1.01
C LYS A 28 25.05 -10.31 -1.72
N LEU A 29 24.52 -10.23 -2.95
CA LEU A 29 24.40 -8.98 -3.70
C LEU A 29 23.38 -8.05 -3.04
N VAL A 30 22.26 -8.59 -2.54
CA VAL A 30 21.30 -7.81 -1.78
C VAL A 30 21.91 -7.29 -0.48
N ASP A 31 22.62 -8.14 0.29
CA ASP A 31 23.33 -7.71 1.52
C ASP A 31 24.30 -6.58 1.26
N ALA A 32 25.10 -6.67 0.18
CA ALA A 32 26.01 -5.63 -0.22
C ALA A 32 25.30 -4.32 -0.57
N LEU A 33 24.15 -4.40 -1.25
CA LEU A 33 23.31 -3.28 -1.61
C LEU A 33 22.70 -2.58 -0.37
N LEU A 34 22.26 -3.36 0.63
CA LEU A 34 21.66 -2.84 1.85
C LEU A 34 22.69 -2.27 2.84
N LYS A 35 23.97 -2.59 2.72
CA LYS A 35 25.02 -2.21 3.69
C LYS A 35 25.13 -0.70 3.92
N GLY A 36 24.77 0.14 2.93
CA GLY A 36 24.77 1.60 3.03
C GLY A 36 23.43 2.22 3.45
N LEU A 37 22.38 1.42 3.70
CA LEU A 37 21.03 1.90 3.90
C LEU A 37 20.59 1.92 5.38
N GLY A 38 21.48 2.27 6.28
CA GLY A 38 21.23 2.45 7.69
C GLY A 38 22.27 1.78 8.57
N THR A 39 22.57 2.41 9.67
CA THR A 39 23.42 1.91 10.75
C THR A 39 22.55 1.56 11.96
N GLU A 40 23.13 1.02 13.02
CA GLU A 40 22.42 0.76 14.30
C GLU A 40 21.85 2.02 14.97
N ARG A 41 22.11 3.20 14.42
CA ARG A 41 21.68 4.51 14.96
C ARG A 41 20.92 5.37 13.96
N GLU A 42 20.70 4.89 12.76
CA GLU A 42 20.00 5.61 11.70
C GLU A 42 18.70 4.90 11.30
N PRO A 43 17.69 5.63 10.78
CA PRO A 43 16.55 5.00 10.17
C PRO A 43 16.99 4.14 8.97
N GLY A 44 16.22 3.15 8.62
CA GLY A 44 16.72 2.17 7.68
C GLY A 44 15.65 1.55 6.77
N VAL A 45 15.91 0.30 6.42
CA VAL A 45 15.11 -0.44 5.44
C VAL A 45 14.86 -1.87 5.90
N ALA A 46 13.75 -2.43 5.45
CA ALA A 46 13.40 -3.84 5.53
C ALA A 46 13.11 -4.33 4.11
N VAL A 47 13.70 -5.44 3.71
CA VAL A 47 13.57 -6.04 2.38
C VAL A 47 13.23 -7.52 2.50
N MET A 48 12.26 -7.96 1.72
CA MET A 48 11.92 -9.38 1.57
C MET A 48 11.83 -9.73 0.09
N VAL A 49 12.38 -10.90 -0.25
CA VAL A 49 12.17 -11.51 -1.57
C VAL A 49 11.44 -12.83 -1.37
N LEU A 50 10.36 -12.97 -2.11
CA LEU A 50 9.53 -14.17 -2.13
C LEU A 50 9.65 -14.85 -3.49
N LYS A 51 9.76 -16.18 -3.49
CA LYS A 51 9.64 -17.02 -4.68
C LYS A 51 8.52 -18.02 -4.43
N GLU A 52 7.50 -18.01 -5.28
CA GLU A 52 6.29 -18.85 -5.11
C GLU A 52 5.66 -18.73 -3.71
N SER A 53 5.68 -17.50 -3.14
CA SER A 53 5.29 -17.12 -1.78
C SER A 53 6.20 -17.66 -0.65
N GLU A 54 7.27 -18.37 -0.96
CA GLU A 54 8.30 -18.75 0.00
C GLU A 54 9.31 -17.62 0.19
N VAL A 55 9.68 -17.33 1.44
CA VAL A 55 10.70 -16.32 1.75
C VAL A 55 12.07 -16.87 1.40
N ILE A 56 12.69 -16.35 0.34
CA ILE A 56 14.04 -16.72 -0.08
C ILE A 56 15.11 -15.72 0.35
N TYR A 57 14.68 -14.51 0.81
CA TYR A 57 15.56 -13.51 1.40
C TYR A 57 14.77 -12.61 2.35
N LEU A 58 15.38 -12.31 3.50
CA LEU A 58 14.94 -11.28 4.43
C LEU A 58 16.16 -10.53 4.96
N GLY A 59 16.22 -9.23 4.74
CA GLY A 59 17.29 -8.38 5.23
C GLY A 59 16.76 -7.09 5.80
N THR A 60 17.31 -6.68 6.95
CA THR A 60 16.93 -5.42 7.61
C THR A 60 18.17 -4.63 7.98
N ARG A 61 18.08 -3.31 7.97
CA ARG A 61 19.12 -2.38 8.41
C ARG A 61 18.48 -1.22 9.13
N GLY A 62 19.18 -0.66 10.11
CA GLY A 62 18.78 0.55 10.80
C GLY A 62 17.79 0.32 11.95
N VAL A 63 17.28 1.43 12.48
CA VAL A 63 16.34 1.45 13.61
C VAL A 63 14.96 1.94 13.19
N ALA A 64 13.95 1.32 13.75
CA ALA A 64 12.55 1.70 13.60
C ALA A 64 12.20 2.97 14.38
N ASP A 65 12.94 3.20 15.46
CA ASP A 65 12.81 4.35 16.36
C ASP A 65 14.21 4.78 16.81
N MET A 66 14.61 6.00 16.40
CA MET A 66 15.92 6.56 16.75
C MET A 66 16.01 6.99 18.23
N GLN A 67 14.88 7.26 18.87
CA GLN A 67 14.88 7.63 20.29
C GLN A 67 15.03 6.39 21.18
N ALA A 68 14.26 5.35 20.88
CA ALA A 68 14.31 4.08 21.61
C ALA A 68 15.44 3.14 21.14
N MET A 69 16.13 3.50 20.05
CA MET A 69 17.16 2.67 19.39
C MET A 69 16.67 1.25 19.07
N ARG A 70 15.38 1.12 18.75
CA ARG A 70 14.74 -0.16 18.46
C ARG A 70 15.08 -0.60 17.02
N PRO A 71 15.73 -1.75 16.83
CA PRO A 71 16.12 -2.21 15.49
C PRO A 71 14.88 -2.53 14.63
N ILE A 72 15.06 -2.42 13.32
CA ILE A 72 14.09 -2.91 12.34
C ILE A 72 14.20 -4.42 12.25
N ASP A 73 13.05 -5.10 12.24
CA ASP A 73 12.92 -6.53 11.96
C ASP A 73 11.77 -6.81 10.95
N GLY A 74 11.54 -8.09 10.62
CA GLY A 74 10.50 -8.51 9.69
C GLY A 74 9.06 -8.21 10.15
N ARG A 75 8.84 -7.92 11.45
CA ARG A 75 7.54 -7.61 12.05
C ARG A 75 7.33 -6.10 12.24
N THR A 76 8.37 -5.31 12.06
CA THR A 76 8.27 -3.85 12.16
C THR A 76 7.24 -3.31 11.17
N ASN A 77 6.25 -2.57 11.68
CA ASN A 77 5.16 -2.00 10.90
C ASN A 77 5.52 -0.60 10.39
N PHE A 78 5.56 -0.46 9.08
CA PHE A 78 5.82 0.80 8.37
C PHE A 78 4.51 1.37 7.83
N ARG A 79 4.42 2.69 7.72
CA ARG A 79 3.35 3.33 6.95
C ARG A 79 3.54 3.01 5.47
N LEU A 80 2.54 2.34 4.88
CA LEU A 80 2.62 1.86 3.50
C LEU A 80 2.45 2.98 2.46
N ALA A 81 1.90 4.12 2.88
CA ALA A 81 1.51 5.17 1.95
C ALA A 81 0.66 4.59 0.80
N SER A 82 0.90 4.95 -0.44
CA SER A 82 0.07 4.55 -1.58
C SER A 82 0.03 3.04 -1.90
N VAL A 83 0.89 2.21 -1.33
CA VAL A 83 0.71 0.74 -1.37
C VAL A 83 -0.62 0.33 -0.70
N SER A 84 -1.18 1.16 0.19
CA SER A 84 -2.51 0.99 0.78
C SER A 84 -3.63 0.90 -0.26
N LYS A 85 -3.47 1.51 -1.44
CA LYS A 85 -4.48 1.51 -2.50
C LYS A 85 -4.84 0.11 -3.00
N ALA A 86 -3.91 -0.82 -2.95
CA ALA A 86 -4.16 -2.22 -3.29
C ALA A 86 -5.19 -2.86 -2.34
N PHE A 87 -5.16 -2.53 -1.05
CA PHE A 87 -6.13 -3.01 -0.06
C PHE A 87 -7.49 -2.32 -0.20
N THR A 88 -7.50 -1.02 -0.52
CA THR A 88 -8.72 -0.26 -0.79
C THR A 88 -9.43 -0.82 -2.02
N ALA A 89 -8.69 -1.09 -3.10
CA ALA A 89 -9.22 -1.72 -4.29
C ALA A 89 -9.79 -3.11 -3.99
N ALA A 90 -9.07 -3.94 -3.24
CA ALA A 90 -9.56 -5.26 -2.82
C ALA A 90 -10.84 -5.17 -1.97
N ALA A 91 -10.96 -4.18 -1.08
CA ALA A 91 -12.18 -3.95 -0.30
C ALA A 91 -13.38 -3.64 -1.19
N VAL A 92 -13.21 -2.79 -2.21
CA VAL A 92 -14.23 -2.50 -3.21
C VAL A 92 -14.62 -3.77 -3.97
N MET A 93 -13.63 -4.53 -4.43
CA MET A 93 -13.85 -5.77 -5.19
C MET A 93 -14.59 -6.83 -4.37
N LEU A 94 -14.32 -6.92 -3.06
CA LEU A 94 -15.06 -7.80 -2.14
C LEU A 94 -16.54 -7.38 -2.02
N LEU A 95 -16.85 -6.08 -2.02
CA LEU A 95 -18.24 -5.61 -2.03
C LEU A 95 -18.93 -5.89 -3.37
N VAL A 96 -18.20 -5.81 -4.49
CA VAL A 96 -18.73 -6.17 -5.81
C VAL A 96 -19.02 -7.66 -5.88
N ARG A 97 -18.10 -8.50 -5.43
CA ARG A 97 -18.32 -9.95 -5.30
C ARG A 97 -19.56 -10.29 -4.46
N ASP A 98 -19.77 -9.57 -3.37
CA ASP A 98 -20.91 -9.76 -2.46
C ASP A 98 -22.22 -9.19 -3.05
N GLY A 99 -22.22 -8.64 -4.26
CA GLY A 99 -23.40 -8.04 -4.92
C GLY A 99 -23.91 -6.75 -4.26
N LYS A 100 -23.09 -6.11 -3.42
CA LYS A 100 -23.44 -4.89 -2.69
C LYS A 100 -23.03 -3.60 -3.41
N LEU A 101 -22.16 -3.71 -4.41
CA LEU A 101 -21.59 -2.59 -5.16
C LEU A 101 -21.37 -3.01 -6.61
N GLY A 102 -21.56 -2.08 -7.55
CA GLY A 102 -21.18 -2.24 -8.94
C GLY A 102 -20.00 -1.34 -9.31
N TYR A 103 -19.16 -1.80 -10.25
CA TYR A 103 -18.08 -0.93 -10.76
C TYR A 103 -18.60 0.29 -11.50
N ASP A 104 -19.81 0.23 -12.04
CA ASP A 104 -20.44 1.29 -12.82
C ASP A 104 -21.45 2.11 -11.99
N ASP A 105 -21.56 1.83 -10.68
CA ASP A 105 -22.36 2.63 -9.75
C ASP A 105 -21.80 4.05 -9.67
N ARG A 106 -22.72 5.03 -9.62
CA ARG A 106 -22.37 6.44 -9.67
C ARG A 106 -22.01 6.99 -8.29
N LEU A 107 -21.02 7.86 -8.27
CA LEU A 107 -20.58 8.53 -7.05
C LEU A 107 -21.73 9.24 -6.30
N THR A 108 -22.61 9.93 -7.03
CA THR A 108 -23.73 10.68 -6.44
C THR A 108 -24.79 9.77 -5.81
N ASP A 109 -24.94 8.55 -6.29
CA ASP A 109 -25.90 7.57 -5.74
C ASP A 109 -25.31 6.93 -4.46
N LEU A 110 -23.99 6.71 -4.46
CA LEU A 110 -23.28 6.13 -3.32
C LEU A 110 -23.00 7.12 -2.19
N LEU A 111 -22.75 8.39 -2.52
CA LEU A 111 -22.51 9.48 -1.54
C LEU A 111 -23.52 10.62 -1.75
N PRO A 112 -24.74 10.52 -1.18
CA PRO A 112 -25.76 11.55 -1.31
C PRO A 112 -25.25 12.93 -0.86
N GLY A 113 -25.65 13.96 -1.61
CA GLY A 113 -25.17 15.33 -1.39
C GLY A 113 -23.82 15.64 -2.02
N PHE A 114 -23.22 14.69 -2.77
CA PHE A 114 -22.11 15.02 -3.65
C PHE A 114 -22.62 15.87 -4.84
N PRO A 115 -21.92 16.94 -5.24
CA PRO A 115 -22.37 17.86 -6.30
C PRO A 115 -22.56 17.17 -7.65
N GLU A 116 -23.36 17.80 -8.52
CA GLU A 116 -23.74 17.27 -9.83
C GLU A 116 -22.54 16.90 -10.74
N TYR A 117 -21.39 17.56 -10.57
CA TYR A 117 -20.21 17.20 -11.35
C TYR A 117 -19.71 15.75 -11.08
N GLY A 118 -20.09 15.17 -9.93
CA GLY A 118 -19.81 13.78 -9.59
C GLY A 118 -20.73 12.77 -10.28
N ARG A 119 -21.81 13.18 -10.93
CA ARG A 119 -22.83 12.29 -11.49
C ARG A 119 -22.29 11.32 -12.57
N ALA A 120 -21.33 11.76 -13.36
CA ALA A 120 -20.71 10.93 -14.37
C ALA A 120 -19.55 10.08 -13.85
N ILE A 121 -19.15 10.28 -12.59
CA ILE A 121 -18.07 9.51 -11.95
C ILE A 121 -18.62 8.18 -11.47
N THR A 122 -17.95 7.08 -11.82
CA THR A 122 -18.26 5.74 -11.36
C THR A 122 -17.18 5.20 -10.42
N VAL A 123 -17.47 4.12 -9.71
CA VAL A 123 -16.50 3.37 -8.88
C VAL A 123 -15.29 2.96 -9.72
N ARG A 124 -15.50 2.50 -10.95
CA ARG A 124 -14.44 2.16 -11.90
C ARG A 124 -13.53 3.34 -12.20
N HIS A 125 -14.08 4.53 -12.43
CA HIS A 125 -13.29 5.74 -12.66
C HIS A 125 -12.41 6.10 -11.46
N LEU A 126 -12.89 5.91 -10.23
CA LEU A 126 -12.13 6.14 -9.01
C LEU A 126 -10.98 5.12 -8.88
N LEU A 127 -11.26 3.82 -9.08
CA LEU A 127 -10.27 2.74 -9.01
C LEU A 127 -9.14 2.92 -10.02
N GLN A 128 -9.46 3.43 -11.21
CA GLN A 128 -8.53 3.55 -12.34
C GLN A 128 -7.90 4.95 -12.49
N HIS A 129 -8.12 5.88 -11.56
CA HIS A 129 -7.62 7.26 -11.64
C HIS A 129 -8.09 8.04 -12.88
N THR A 130 -9.30 7.76 -13.34
CA THR A 130 -9.93 8.42 -14.52
C THR A 130 -11.16 9.24 -14.14
N SER A 131 -11.36 9.51 -12.86
CA SER A 131 -12.56 10.20 -12.35
C SER A 131 -12.60 11.70 -12.67
N GLY A 132 -11.45 12.32 -12.85
CA GLY A 132 -11.35 13.78 -12.97
C GLY A 132 -11.61 14.53 -11.67
N LEU A 133 -11.70 13.84 -10.52
CA LEU A 133 -11.80 14.52 -9.22
C LEU A 133 -10.58 15.42 -9.00
N PRO A 134 -10.79 16.66 -8.51
CA PRO A 134 -9.70 17.51 -8.04
C PRO A 134 -8.89 16.81 -6.94
N ASP A 135 -7.60 17.06 -6.87
CA ASP A 135 -6.80 16.58 -5.75
C ASP A 135 -7.09 17.46 -4.53
N TYR A 136 -7.45 16.83 -3.40
CA TYR A 136 -7.79 17.55 -2.18
C TYR A 136 -6.58 18.31 -1.62
N GLU A 137 -5.36 17.83 -1.89
CA GLU A 137 -4.13 18.44 -1.41
C GLU A 137 -3.94 19.87 -1.96
N ASP A 138 -4.41 20.13 -3.19
CA ASP A 138 -4.35 21.47 -3.82
C ASP A 138 -5.29 22.49 -3.14
N PHE A 139 -6.18 22.05 -2.24
CA PHE A 139 -7.20 22.88 -1.59
C PHE A 139 -7.13 22.83 -0.05
N MET A 140 -6.13 22.13 0.48
CA MET A 140 -5.90 22.14 1.91
C MET A 140 -5.37 23.52 2.36
N PRO A 141 -5.78 23.98 3.56
CA PRO A 141 -5.16 25.16 4.13
C PRO A 141 -3.69 24.90 4.45
N GLU A 142 -2.85 25.92 4.33
CA GLU A 142 -1.45 25.86 4.74
C GLU A 142 -1.36 25.52 6.25
N PRO A 143 -0.49 24.59 6.64
CA PRO A 143 -0.28 24.26 8.04
C PRO A 143 0.24 25.46 8.83
N ASP A 144 -0.32 25.70 10.01
CA ASP A 144 0.22 26.69 10.93
C ASP A 144 1.57 26.20 11.50
N PRO A 145 2.71 26.84 11.17
CA PRO A 145 4.03 26.36 11.59
C PRO A 145 4.25 26.45 13.12
N LYS A 146 3.34 27.13 13.84
CA LYS A 146 3.39 27.23 15.30
C LYS A 146 2.64 26.11 16.02
N LYS A 147 1.94 25.26 15.26
CA LYS A 147 1.18 24.13 15.82
C LYS A 147 1.82 22.80 15.43
N PRO A 148 1.63 21.75 16.22
CA PRO A 148 1.96 20.40 15.79
C PRO A 148 1.26 20.08 14.48
N VAL A 149 1.94 19.35 13.58
CA VAL A 149 1.39 18.99 12.24
C VAL A 149 0.07 18.23 12.34
N GLU A 150 -0.10 17.49 13.43
CA GLU A 150 -1.33 16.75 13.73
C GLU A 150 -2.56 17.65 13.90
N ALA A 151 -2.38 18.92 14.26
CA ALA A 151 -3.47 19.88 14.37
C ALA A 151 -3.97 20.36 13.00
N SER A 152 -3.16 20.18 11.95
CA SER A 152 -3.49 20.53 10.56
C SER A 152 -3.89 19.31 9.72
N GLN A 153 -4.00 18.12 10.34
CA GLN A 153 -4.37 16.91 9.61
C GLN A 153 -5.84 16.93 9.17
N ILE A 154 -6.04 16.58 7.90
CA ILE A 154 -7.36 16.34 7.33
C ILE A 154 -7.67 14.82 7.38
N ASP A 155 -8.90 14.47 7.73
CA ASP A 155 -9.43 13.12 7.64
C ASP A 155 -10.28 12.91 6.37
N ASP A 156 -10.77 11.69 6.16
CA ASP A 156 -11.57 11.35 4.98
C ASP A 156 -12.85 12.19 4.86
N ALA A 157 -13.47 12.58 5.99
CA ALA A 157 -14.65 13.44 6.00
C ALA A 157 -14.30 14.86 5.55
N GLY A 158 -13.19 15.41 6.03
CA GLY A 158 -12.69 16.71 5.60
C GLY A 158 -12.35 16.74 4.10
N VAL A 159 -11.75 15.65 3.58
CA VAL A 159 -11.51 15.51 2.13
C VAL A 159 -12.82 15.53 1.36
N LEU A 160 -13.85 14.83 1.83
CA LEU A 160 -15.16 14.83 1.18
C LEU A 160 -15.76 16.24 1.13
N GLU A 161 -15.65 17.03 2.20
CA GLU A 161 -16.16 18.42 2.23
C GLU A 161 -15.36 19.35 1.29
N ILE A 162 -14.03 19.17 1.18
CA ILE A 162 -13.24 19.87 0.16
C ILE A 162 -13.77 19.55 -1.24
N LEU A 163 -14.01 18.30 -1.55
CA LEU A 163 -14.49 17.87 -2.87
C LEU A 163 -15.91 18.40 -3.14
N LYS A 164 -16.80 18.34 -2.17
CA LYS A 164 -18.15 18.88 -2.28
C LYS A 164 -18.19 20.40 -2.52
N ALA A 165 -17.22 21.14 -2.01
CA ALA A 165 -17.11 22.57 -2.24
C ALA A 165 -16.64 22.94 -3.66
N ARG A 166 -16.23 21.96 -4.51
CA ARG A 166 -15.79 22.24 -5.88
C ARG A 166 -16.99 22.40 -6.84
N LYS A 167 -16.79 23.27 -7.84
CA LYS A 167 -17.80 23.54 -8.87
C LYS A 167 -17.73 22.55 -10.05
N GLY A 168 -16.66 21.77 -10.15
CA GLY A 168 -16.44 20.83 -11.26
C GLY A 168 -15.18 19.99 -11.06
N GLY A 169 -15.04 18.96 -11.88
CA GLY A 169 -13.82 18.16 -11.99
C GLY A 169 -12.79 18.80 -12.92
N TRP A 170 -11.58 18.24 -12.93
CA TRP A 170 -10.49 18.70 -13.78
C TRP A 170 -10.63 18.26 -15.26
N PHE A 171 -11.34 17.17 -15.50
CA PHE A 171 -11.62 16.63 -16.83
C PHE A 171 -12.85 15.73 -16.79
N VAL A 172 -13.38 15.42 -17.97
CA VAL A 172 -14.53 14.51 -18.12
C VAL A 172 -14.15 13.11 -17.66
N PRO A 173 -14.91 12.46 -16.78
CA PRO A 173 -14.63 11.10 -16.32
C PRO A 173 -14.42 10.13 -17.51
N GLY A 174 -13.37 9.31 -17.42
CA GLY A 174 -12.99 8.37 -18.48
C GLY A 174 -12.20 8.96 -19.65
N SER A 175 -12.01 10.29 -19.74
CA SER A 175 -11.33 10.91 -20.88
C SER A 175 -9.80 10.95 -20.77
N LEU A 176 -9.28 11.07 -19.55
CA LEU A 176 -7.85 11.14 -19.24
C LEU A 176 -7.52 10.26 -18.03
N TRP A 177 -6.25 9.97 -17.87
CA TRP A 177 -5.71 9.39 -16.64
C TRP A 177 -4.91 10.44 -15.87
N ARG A 178 -5.20 10.56 -14.58
CA ARG A 178 -4.42 11.35 -13.62
C ARG A 178 -4.48 10.69 -12.26
N TYR A 179 -3.33 10.32 -11.72
CA TYR A 179 -3.26 9.77 -10.37
C TYR A 179 -3.99 10.67 -9.37
N SER A 180 -4.81 10.09 -8.50
CA SER A 180 -5.68 10.82 -7.59
C SER A 180 -5.75 10.16 -6.21
N ASN A 181 -5.26 10.85 -5.18
CA ASN A 181 -5.46 10.46 -3.79
C ASN A 181 -6.92 10.63 -3.39
N SER A 182 -7.56 11.73 -3.83
CA SER A 182 -9.00 11.99 -3.61
C SER A 182 -9.88 10.81 -4.02
N GLY A 183 -9.59 10.18 -5.16
CA GLY A 183 -10.36 9.01 -5.63
C GLY A 183 -10.32 7.85 -4.64
N TYR A 184 -9.18 7.58 -4.05
CA TYR A 184 -9.02 6.47 -3.11
C TYR A 184 -9.51 6.78 -1.70
N VAL A 185 -9.47 8.03 -1.24
CA VAL A 185 -10.18 8.47 -0.03
C VAL A 185 -11.68 8.26 -0.21
N VAL A 186 -12.24 8.69 -1.35
CA VAL A 186 -13.66 8.51 -1.69
C VAL A 186 -14.04 7.03 -1.75
N LEU A 187 -13.19 6.15 -2.30
CA LEU A 187 -13.42 4.70 -2.29
C LEU A 187 -13.49 4.15 -0.86
N GLY A 188 -12.62 4.60 0.06
CA GLY A 188 -12.69 4.24 1.47
C GLY A 188 -14.02 4.63 2.12
N LEU A 189 -14.54 5.83 1.82
CA LEU A 189 -15.85 6.30 2.27
C LEU A 189 -16.99 5.48 1.67
N ILE A 190 -16.92 5.12 0.39
CA ILE A 190 -17.89 4.24 -0.28
C ILE A 190 -17.91 2.87 0.40
N VAL A 191 -16.74 2.27 0.67
CA VAL A 191 -16.64 0.99 1.39
C VAL A 191 -17.34 1.09 2.75
N ALA A 192 -17.07 2.15 3.52
CA ALA A 192 -17.68 2.34 4.82
C ALA A 192 -19.22 2.46 4.71
N ARG A 193 -19.71 3.25 3.77
CA ARG A 193 -21.14 3.46 3.59
C ARG A 193 -21.89 2.21 3.13
N VAL A 194 -21.38 1.52 2.13
CA VAL A 194 -22.02 0.34 1.53
C VAL A 194 -21.99 -0.86 2.47
N SER A 195 -20.90 -1.02 3.22
CA SER A 195 -20.78 -2.12 4.19
C SER A 195 -21.51 -1.86 5.51
N GLY A 196 -21.80 -0.61 5.86
CA GLY A 196 -22.30 -0.22 7.18
C GLY A 196 -21.25 -0.30 8.29
N GLN A 197 -19.99 -0.52 7.96
CA GLN A 197 -18.85 -0.60 8.88
C GLN A 197 -17.88 0.55 8.64
N SER A 198 -17.08 0.94 9.64
CA SER A 198 -15.97 1.85 9.36
C SER A 198 -14.96 1.18 8.40
N PHE A 199 -14.30 1.97 7.54
CA PHE A 199 -13.30 1.43 6.60
C PHE A 199 -12.22 0.58 7.27
N PRO A 200 -11.61 1.00 8.42
CA PRO A 200 -10.67 0.15 9.15
C PRO A 200 -11.28 -1.17 9.65
N ALA A 201 -12.53 -1.15 10.14
CA ALA A 201 -13.21 -2.37 10.59
C ALA A 201 -13.45 -3.33 9.43
N PHE A 202 -13.91 -2.82 8.28
CA PHE A 202 -14.10 -3.62 7.08
C PHE A 202 -12.80 -4.29 6.62
N LEU A 203 -11.70 -3.54 6.51
CA LEU A 203 -10.40 -4.09 6.14
C LEU A 203 -9.96 -5.17 7.12
N ARG A 204 -10.09 -4.91 8.42
CA ARG A 204 -9.73 -5.86 9.46
C ARG A 204 -10.50 -7.16 9.34
N GLU A 205 -11.82 -7.10 9.21
CA GLU A 205 -12.70 -8.28 9.22
C GLU A 205 -12.66 -9.05 7.89
N ARG A 206 -12.53 -8.33 6.77
CA ARG A 206 -12.68 -8.94 5.45
C ARG A 206 -11.35 -9.27 4.78
N ILE A 207 -10.24 -8.66 5.23
CA ILE A 207 -8.92 -8.86 4.63
C ILE A 207 -7.92 -9.32 5.69
N PHE A 208 -7.66 -8.50 6.72
CA PHE A 208 -6.52 -8.75 7.59
C PHE A 208 -6.69 -9.99 8.47
N LEU A 209 -7.83 -10.18 9.12
CA LEU A 209 -8.07 -11.37 9.96
C LEU A 209 -8.14 -12.67 9.16
N PRO A 210 -8.89 -12.76 8.03
CA PRO A 210 -8.90 -13.96 7.19
C PRO A 210 -7.51 -14.37 6.71
N LEU A 211 -6.65 -13.40 6.41
CA LEU A 211 -5.27 -13.63 5.99
C LEU A 211 -4.26 -13.72 7.14
N LYS A 212 -4.72 -13.64 8.40
CA LYS A 212 -3.85 -13.66 9.60
C LYS A 212 -2.82 -12.52 9.63
N MET A 213 -3.07 -11.41 8.97
CA MET A 213 -2.24 -10.19 8.97
C MET A 213 -2.44 -9.39 10.26
N THR A 214 -2.12 -10.00 11.40
CA THR A 214 -2.51 -9.50 12.74
C THR A 214 -1.85 -8.19 13.15
N GLY A 215 -0.71 -7.84 12.55
CA GLY A 215 -0.01 -6.57 12.78
C GLY A 215 -0.43 -5.45 11.82
N THR A 216 -1.23 -5.75 10.78
CA THR A 216 -1.67 -4.76 9.79
C THR A 216 -2.87 -3.97 10.31
N VAL A 217 -2.84 -2.64 10.15
CA VAL A 217 -3.90 -1.77 10.63
C VAL A 217 -4.08 -0.54 9.71
N ALA A 218 -5.32 -0.21 9.38
CA ALA A 218 -5.66 1.12 8.88
C ALA A 218 -5.73 2.06 10.09
N HIS A 219 -4.74 2.94 10.23
CA HIS A 219 -4.49 3.68 11.47
C HIS A 219 -5.36 4.92 11.58
N VAL A 220 -6.22 4.93 12.59
CA VAL A 220 -7.02 6.10 12.97
C VAL A 220 -6.41 6.73 14.23
N ARG A 221 -5.91 7.96 14.09
CA ARG A 221 -5.32 8.71 15.20
C ARG A 221 -6.25 8.77 16.41
N GLY A 222 -5.70 8.48 17.59
CA GLY A 222 -6.45 8.48 18.85
C GLY A 222 -7.44 7.32 19.05
N LYS A 223 -7.60 6.42 18.05
CA LYS A 223 -8.52 5.28 18.14
C LYS A 223 -7.85 3.92 17.95
N SER A 224 -6.72 3.87 17.25
CA SER A 224 -5.98 2.62 17.04
C SER A 224 -4.51 2.78 17.38
N THR A 225 -3.85 1.66 17.73
CA THR A 225 -2.41 1.59 17.95
C THR A 225 -1.75 0.78 16.84
N VAL A 226 -0.51 1.09 16.51
CA VAL A 226 0.33 0.33 15.60
C VAL A 226 1.39 -0.37 16.44
N ALA A 227 1.30 -1.69 16.58
CA ALA A 227 2.32 -2.48 17.28
C ALA A 227 3.63 -2.46 16.47
N ASP A 228 4.77 -2.56 17.13
CA ASP A 228 6.11 -2.59 16.51
C ASP A 228 6.31 -1.50 15.43
N ARG A 229 5.76 -0.32 15.66
CA ARG A 229 5.71 0.78 14.70
C ARG A 229 7.09 1.35 14.39
N ALA A 230 7.42 1.49 13.10
CA ALA A 230 8.48 2.37 12.65
C ALA A 230 8.02 3.84 12.67
N PHE A 231 8.90 4.75 13.06
CA PHE A 231 8.71 6.19 12.94
C PHE A 231 9.47 6.72 11.73
N GLY A 232 8.90 7.71 11.07
CA GLY A 232 9.41 8.25 9.81
C GLY A 232 10.44 9.36 10.01
N TYR A 233 11.46 9.37 9.14
CA TYR A 233 12.55 10.33 9.19
C TYR A 233 12.91 10.85 7.79
N SER A 234 13.29 12.13 7.72
CA SER A 234 13.83 12.73 6.52
C SER A 234 15.25 13.25 6.79
N ARG A 235 16.09 13.32 5.74
CA ARG A 235 17.44 13.83 5.85
C ARG A 235 17.47 15.28 5.36
N GLU A 236 17.81 16.21 6.27
CA GLU A 236 17.91 17.63 6.00
C GLU A 236 19.30 18.13 6.38
N ALA A 237 20.01 18.78 5.47
CA ALA A 237 21.39 19.25 5.66
C ALA A 237 22.31 18.19 6.31
N GLY A 238 22.19 16.93 5.87
CA GLY A 238 22.99 15.81 6.36
C GLY A 238 22.56 15.22 7.70
N ARG A 239 21.51 15.75 8.35
CA ARG A 239 21.02 15.28 9.65
C ARG A 239 19.64 14.64 9.54
N TRP A 240 19.37 13.63 10.35
CA TRP A 240 18.05 13.04 10.45
C TRP A 240 17.09 13.94 11.23
N ARG A 241 15.89 14.13 10.69
CA ARG A 241 14.77 14.81 11.31
C ARG A 241 13.62 13.85 11.46
N PHE A 242 12.92 13.92 12.58
CA PHE A 242 11.67 13.24 12.79
C PHE A 242 10.57 13.89 11.92
N THR A 243 10.07 13.15 10.94
CA THR A 243 9.06 13.63 9.97
C THR A 243 7.99 12.55 9.76
N ASP A 244 7.52 11.98 10.85
CA ASP A 244 6.62 10.83 10.86
C ASP A 244 5.21 11.11 10.32
N GLN A 245 4.77 12.36 10.43
CA GLN A 245 3.42 12.78 10.07
C GLN A 245 3.44 13.99 9.12
N SER A 246 2.36 14.11 8.33
CA SER A 246 2.06 15.25 7.45
C SER A 246 0.59 15.67 7.63
N PRO A 247 0.16 16.79 7.05
CA PRO A 247 -1.25 17.20 7.04
C PRO A 247 -2.19 16.15 6.43
N THR A 248 -1.70 15.30 5.52
CA THR A 248 -2.49 14.24 4.86
C THR A 248 -2.43 12.90 5.60
N SER A 249 -1.77 12.84 6.77
CA SER A 249 -1.53 11.57 7.45
C SER A 249 -2.75 10.96 8.14
N ALA A 250 -3.89 11.65 8.21
CA ALA A 250 -5.12 11.11 8.79
C ALA A 250 -6.10 10.55 7.75
N THR A 251 -5.79 10.62 6.45
CA THR A 251 -6.56 9.95 5.40
C THR A 251 -6.26 8.45 5.39
N LEU A 252 -7.25 7.64 5.01
CA LEU A 252 -7.18 6.18 5.16
C LEU A 252 -7.08 5.44 3.82
N GLY A 253 -8.04 5.68 2.91
CA GLY A 253 -8.19 4.89 1.69
C GLY A 253 -7.04 5.02 0.70
N ASP A 254 -6.35 6.13 0.70
CA ASP A 254 -5.24 6.44 -0.21
C ASP A 254 -3.86 6.06 0.35
N GLY A 255 -3.69 6.02 1.71
CA GLY A 255 -2.36 5.88 2.29
C GLY A 255 -2.26 5.53 3.78
N GLY A 256 -3.38 5.25 4.46
CA GLY A 256 -3.45 5.16 5.93
C GLY A 256 -3.13 3.80 6.56
N ILE A 257 -2.63 2.81 5.79
CA ILE A 257 -2.33 1.47 6.30
C ILE A 257 -0.88 1.36 6.77
N TYR A 258 -0.69 0.73 7.93
CA TYR A 258 0.59 0.26 8.43
C TYR A 258 0.67 -1.26 8.32
N SER A 259 1.81 -1.77 7.88
CA SER A 259 2.06 -3.21 7.78
C SER A 259 3.55 -3.53 7.84
N SER A 260 3.87 -4.82 7.94
CA SER A 260 5.24 -5.34 8.03
C SER A 260 5.54 -6.31 6.89
N LEU A 261 6.81 -6.65 6.69
CA LEU A 261 7.21 -7.67 5.73
C LEU A 261 6.48 -9.00 5.97
N THR A 262 6.39 -9.42 7.23
CA THR A 262 5.70 -10.66 7.61
C THR A 262 4.22 -10.64 7.21
N ASN A 263 3.52 -9.52 7.43
CA ASN A 263 2.12 -9.42 7.03
C ASN A 263 1.96 -9.29 5.50
N LEU A 264 2.86 -8.57 4.83
CA LEU A 264 2.81 -8.42 3.38
C LEU A 264 3.15 -9.71 2.63
N SER A 265 3.92 -10.64 3.21
CA SER A 265 4.11 -11.97 2.62
C SER A 265 2.81 -12.79 2.60
N LEU A 266 1.97 -12.65 3.63
CA LEU A 266 0.64 -13.26 3.65
C LEU A 266 -0.30 -12.63 2.61
N TRP A 267 -0.18 -11.32 2.40
CA TRP A 267 -0.89 -10.62 1.32
C TRP A 267 -0.44 -11.10 -0.06
N ASP A 268 0.87 -11.26 -0.29
CA ASP A 268 1.41 -11.82 -1.53
C ASP A 268 0.91 -13.24 -1.80
N GLU A 269 0.92 -14.10 -0.78
CA GLU A 269 0.36 -15.46 -0.86
C GLU A 269 -1.13 -15.42 -1.23
N ALA A 270 -1.90 -14.52 -0.58
CA ALA A 270 -3.33 -14.38 -0.84
C ALA A 270 -3.63 -13.97 -2.29
N LEU A 271 -2.86 -13.04 -2.84
CA LEU A 271 -2.97 -12.62 -4.24
C LEU A 271 -2.58 -13.75 -5.20
N ARG A 272 -1.52 -14.49 -4.89
CA ARG A 272 -1.04 -15.58 -5.74
C ARG A 272 -1.98 -16.79 -5.75
N ARG A 273 -2.56 -17.12 -4.60
CA ARG A 273 -3.43 -18.29 -4.41
C ARG A 273 -4.91 -17.96 -4.51
N HIS A 274 -5.25 -16.72 -4.83
CA HIS A 274 -6.64 -16.27 -4.95
C HIS A 274 -7.48 -16.54 -3.69
N LEU A 275 -6.92 -16.30 -2.49
CA LEU A 275 -7.58 -16.67 -1.22
C LEU A 275 -8.78 -15.78 -0.87
N LEU A 276 -8.81 -14.53 -1.34
CA LEU A 276 -9.91 -13.59 -1.10
C LEU A 276 -10.81 -13.41 -2.32
N LEU A 277 -10.23 -13.37 -3.49
CA LEU A 277 -10.89 -13.11 -4.77
C LEU A 277 -10.37 -14.13 -5.77
N THR A 278 -11.27 -14.76 -6.50
CA THR A 278 -10.91 -15.70 -7.57
C THR A 278 -10.15 -15.00 -8.69
N GLU A 279 -9.53 -15.76 -9.58
CA GLU A 279 -8.86 -15.22 -10.77
C GLU A 279 -9.82 -14.39 -11.63
N GLU A 280 -11.07 -14.86 -11.79
CA GLU A 280 -12.10 -14.15 -12.54
C GLU A 280 -12.48 -12.81 -11.89
N GLU A 281 -12.67 -12.80 -10.57
CA GLU A 281 -12.94 -11.59 -9.81
C GLU A 281 -11.76 -10.61 -9.81
N MET A 282 -10.51 -11.10 -9.89
CA MET A 282 -9.31 -10.27 -10.01
C MET A 282 -9.10 -9.70 -11.42
N ARG A 283 -9.70 -10.27 -12.46
CA ARG A 283 -9.50 -9.85 -13.86
C ARG A 283 -9.70 -8.34 -14.09
N PRO A 284 -10.74 -7.68 -13.55
CA PRO A 284 -10.90 -6.23 -13.74
C PRO A 284 -9.73 -5.41 -13.17
N ALA A 285 -9.14 -5.85 -12.06
CA ALA A 285 -8.00 -5.16 -11.43
C ALA A 285 -6.71 -5.31 -12.25
N LEU A 286 -6.59 -6.38 -13.02
CA LEU A 286 -5.43 -6.71 -13.86
C LEU A 286 -5.64 -6.32 -15.33
N THR A 287 -6.77 -5.69 -15.65
CA THR A 287 -7.06 -5.16 -16.99
C THR A 287 -6.62 -3.70 -17.06
N PRO A 288 -5.61 -3.39 -17.90
CA PRO A 288 -5.13 -2.03 -18.02
C PRO A 288 -6.20 -1.05 -18.50
N VAL A 289 -6.28 0.11 -17.82
CA VAL A 289 -7.19 1.17 -18.23
C VAL A 289 -6.77 1.73 -19.60
N ARG A 290 -7.76 2.02 -20.44
CA ARG A 290 -7.58 2.71 -21.73
C ARG A 290 -8.44 3.96 -21.74
N VAL A 291 -7.84 5.08 -22.12
CA VAL A 291 -8.51 6.39 -22.21
C VAL A 291 -8.18 7.04 -23.56
N PRO A 292 -9.09 7.86 -24.12
CA PRO A 292 -8.85 8.56 -25.39
C PRO A 292 -7.68 9.54 -25.33
N GLY A 293 -7.46 10.17 -24.18
CA GLY A 293 -6.42 11.17 -23.97
C GLY A 293 -5.15 10.60 -23.35
N LYS A 294 -4.47 11.40 -22.51
CA LYS A 294 -3.24 10.97 -21.84
C LYS A 294 -3.50 9.77 -20.92
N GLY A 295 -2.83 8.66 -21.23
CA GLY A 295 -2.86 7.42 -20.45
C GLY A 295 -1.99 7.46 -19.18
N PRO A 296 -1.93 6.33 -18.43
CA PRO A 296 -1.13 6.21 -17.22
C PRO A 296 0.35 6.48 -17.46
N THR A 297 0.99 7.07 -16.46
CA THR A 297 2.44 7.26 -16.40
C THR A 297 2.98 6.78 -15.05
N GLY A 298 4.13 6.10 -15.06
CA GLY A 298 4.85 5.73 -13.87
C GLY A 298 5.49 6.94 -13.15
N PRO A 299 6.09 6.72 -11.97
CA PRO A 299 6.75 7.77 -11.21
C PRO A 299 7.95 8.39 -11.95
N ASP A 300 8.55 7.66 -12.88
CA ASP A 300 9.63 8.14 -13.76
C ASP A 300 9.12 8.95 -14.98
N GLY A 301 7.81 9.22 -15.03
CA GLY A 301 7.15 9.95 -16.11
C GLY A 301 6.94 9.16 -17.40
N LYS A 302 7.39 7.90 -17.46
CA LYS A 302 7.23 7.05 -18.66
C LYS A 302 5.82 6.45 -18.72
N PRO A 303 5.34 6.13 -19.93
CA PRO A 303 4.09 5.40 -20.09
C PRO A 303 4.09 4.10 -19.25
N ALA A 304 2.99 3.86 -18.56
CA ALA A 304 2.73 2.66 -17.80
C ALA A 304 1.28 2.23 -18.03
N ASP A 305 0.91 1.06 -17.59
CA ASP A 305 -0.48 0.64 -17.48
C ASP A 305 -0.92 0.72 -16.01
N TYR A 306 -2.23 0.89 -15.77
CA TYR A 306 -2.80 0.92 -14.43
C TYR A 306 -4.12 0.14 -14.40
N GLY A 307 -4.28 -0.66 -13.35
CA GLY A 307 -5.51 -1.39 -13.04
C GLY A 307 -6.24 -0.83 -11.82
N PHE A 308 -6.63 -1.70 -10.88
CA PHE A 308 -7.24 -1.28 -9.61
C PHE A 308 -6.20 -1.35 -8.48
N GLY A 309 -5.58 -0.21 -8.15
CA GLY A 309 -4.58 -0.12 -7.10
C GLY A 309 -3.20 -0.68 -7.47
N TRP A 310 -2.96 -0.97 -8.76
CA TRP A 310 -1.72 -1.53 -9.25
C TRP A 310 -1.30 -0.89 -10.57
N PHE A 311 -0.02 -0.53 -10.68
CA PHE A 311 0.65 -0.38 -11.95
C PHE A 311 0.86 -1.74 -12.59
N LEU A 312 0.70 -1.79 -13.91
CA LEU A 312 0.82 -3.01 -14.72
C LEU A 312 1.80 -2.71 -15.85
N ASP A 313 2.86 -3.48 -15.97
CA ASP A 313 3.83 -3.34 -17.06
C ASP A 313 4.66 -4.61 -17.22
N ALA A 314 5.72 -4.54 -18.03
CA ALA A 314 6.76 -5.55 -18.10
C ALA A 314 8.12 -4.92 -17.87
N TRP A 315 8.89 -5.44 -16.92
CA TRP A 315 10.27 -5.05 -16.72
C TRP A 315 11.21 -6.07 -17.39
N LYS A 316 11.98 -5.64 -18.39
CA LYS A 316 12.88 -6.50 -19.19
C LYS A 316 12.19 -7.76 -19.72
N GLY A 317 10.91 -7.67 -20.10
CA GLY A 317 10.11 -8.80 -20.59
C GLY A 317 9.40 -9.61 -19.51
N HIS A 318 9.60 -9.35 -18.22
CA HIS A 318 8.93 -9.99 -17.10
C HIS A 318 7.65 -9.24 -16.73
N PRO A 319 6.44 -9.80 -16.94
CA PRO A 319 5.17 -9.16 -16.55
C PRO A 319 5.16 -8.83 -15.06
N ARG A 320 4.75 -7.59 -14.74
CA ARG A 320 4.83 -7.07 -13.39
C ARG A 320 3.52 -6.37 -12.99
N MET A 321 3.02 -6.64 -11.78
CA MET A 321 2.09 -5.80 -11.06
C MET A 321 2.79 -5.20 -9.84
N TRP A 322 2.68 -3.89 -9.65
CA TRP A 322 3.47 -3.22 -8.62
C TRP A 322 2.80 -1.94 -8.13
N HIS A 323 3.18 -1.53 -6.94
CA HIS A 323 2.89 -0.19 -6.44
C HIS A 323 4.02 0.30 -5.54
N TYR A 324 4.17 1.61 -5.46
CA TYR A 324 5.08 2.28 -4.54
C TYR A 324 4.30 3.21 -3.62
N GLY A 325 4.92 3.59 -2.52
CA GLY A 325 4.34 4.50 -1.55
C GLY A 325 5.36 5.53 -1.07
N GLU A 326 4.96 6.78 -1.12
CA GLU A 326 5.74 7.90 -0.64
C GLU A 326 4.89 8.78 0.27
N THR A 327 5.44 9.09 1.43
CA THR A 327 4.86 10.05 2.37
C THR A 327 5.96 10.61 3.26
N SER A 328 5.62 11.53 4.16
CA SER A 328 6.58 12.04 5.15
C SER A 328 7.25 10.88 5.89
N GLY A 329 8.56 10.83 5.84
CA GLY A 329 9.39 9.85 6.55
C GLY A 329 9.37 8.42 6.02
N PHE A 330 8.58 8.06 4.99
CA PHE A 330 8.48 6.68 4.51
C PHE A 330 8.58 6.56 3.00
N ARG A 331 9.22 5.46 2.56
CA ARG A 331 9.30 5.00 1.17
C ARG A 331 9.04 3.50 1.14
N THR A 332 8.08 3.06 0.36
CA THR A 332 7.67 1.65 0.29
C THR A 332 7.47 1.20 -1.14
N ALA A 333 7.66 -0.08 -1.40
CA ALA A 333 7.37 -0.67 -2.71
C ALA A 333 7.05 -2.16 -2.57
N ILE A 334 6.14 -2.62 -3.41
CA ILE A 334 5.88 -4.03 -3.67
C ILE A 334 5.88 -4.26 -5.17
N HIS A 335 6.76 -5.14 -5.66
CA HIS A 335 6.87 -5.53 -7.05
C HIS A 335 6.68 -7.03 -7.19
N ARG A 336 5.63 -7.43 -7.89
CA ARG A 336 5.26 -8.82 -8.15
C ARG A 336 5.49 -9.14 -9.62
N PHE A 337 6.47 -9.97 -9.90
CA PHE A 337 6.76 -10.50 -11.24
C PHE A 337 5.96 -11.79 -11.41
N THR A 338 4.75 -11.63 -11.95
CA THR A 338 3.68 -12.63 -11.83
C THR A 338 3.97 -13.93 -12.59
N ALA A 339 4.58 -13.86 -13.76
CA ALA A 339 4.98 -15.04 -14.52
C ALA A 339 6.18 -15.78 -13.90
N ASP A 340 6.98 -15.05 -13.12
CA ASP A 340 8.19 -15.62 -12.48
C ASP A 340 7.92 -16.10 -11.05
N GLY A 341 6.73 -15.86 -10.49
CA GLY A 341 6.43 -16.12 -9.09
C GLY A 341 7.34 -15.39 -8.10
N LEU A 342 8.00 -14.30 -8.54
CA LEU A 342 8.93 -13.52 -7.73
C LEU A 342 8.25 -12.26 -7.21
N THR A 343 8.40 -11.99 -5.90
CA THR A 343 7.94 -10.72 -5.30
C THR A 343 9.08 -10.10 -4.51
N VAL A 344 9.27 -8.79 -4.67
CA VAL A 344 10.21 -8.00 -3.88
C VAL A 344 9.43 -6.93 -3.14
N ILE A 345 9.60 -6.89 -1.81
CA ILE A 345 8.98 -5.91 -0.92
C ILE A 345 10.10 -5.09 -0.27
N VAL A 346 9.98 -3.77 -0.33
CA VAL A 346 10.89 -2.81 0.30
C VAL A 346 10.09 -1.87 1.17
N LEU A 347 10.45 -1.77 2.45
CA LEU A 347 9.86 -0.85 3.41
C LEU A 347 10.98 -0.02 4.03
N ALA A 348 10.90 1.30 3.96
CA ALA A 348 11.88 2.20 4.53
C ALA A 348 11.21 3.29 5.38
N ASN A 349 11.79 3.58 6.55
CA ASN A 349 11.39 4.71 7.40
C ASN A 349 12.32 5.91 7.24
N ARG A 350 12.81 6.11 6.01
CA ARG A 350 13.69 7.19 5.56
C ARG A 350 13.33 7.64 4.14
N THR A 351 13.50 8.93 3.85
CA THR A 351 13.03 9.51 2.57
C THR A 351 14.10 9.55 1.47
N ASP A 352 15.36 9.29 1.78
CA ASP A 352 16.50 9.33 0.86
C ASP A 352 16.75 8.00 0.12
N VAL A 353 15.77 7.08 0.17
CA VAL A 353 15.78 5.80 -0.54
C VAL A 353 14.68 5.81 -1.60
N ASP A 354 15.00 5.47 -2.82
CA ASP A 354 14.00 5.08 -3.83
C ASP A 354 13.69 3.58 -3.66
N ALA A 355 12.59 3.30 -2.95
CA ALA A 355 12.19 1.92 -2.65
C ALA A 355 11.80 1.14 -3.90
N SER A 356 11.24 1.80 -4.93
CA SER A 356 10.85 1.15 -6.18
C SER A 356 12.07 0.78 -7.03
N ALA A 357 13.02 1.70 -7.20
CA ALA A 357 14.28 1.41 -7.89
C ALA A 357 15.09 0.31 -7.17
N LEU A 358 15.12 0.36 -5.82
CA LEU A 358 15.77 -0.67 -5.01
C LEU A 358 15.12 -2.05 -5.21
N ALA A 359 13.79 -2.13 -5.22
CA ALA A 359 13.07 -3.38 -5.45
C ALA A 359 13.36 -3.97 -6.84
N VAL A 360 13.36 -3.13 -7.87
CA VAL A 360 13.67 -3.55 -9.25
C VAL A 360 15.12 -4.03 -9.38
N LYS A 361 16.07 -3.31 -8.76
CA LYS A 361 17.48 -3.73 -8.75
C LYS A 361 17.66 -5.08 -8.07
N ILE A 362 17.00 -5.29 -6.93
CA ILE A 362 17.01 -6.59 -6.22
C ILE A 362 16.41 -7.68 -7.11
N ALA A 363 15.26 -7.42 -7.74
CA ALA A 363 14.64 -8.39 -8.65
C ALA A 363 15.60 -8.81 -9.77
N GLY A 364 16.41 -7.89 -10.30
CA GLY A 364 17.42 -8.16 -11.32
C GLY A 364 18.44 -9.22 -10.92
N PHE A 365 18.79 -9.32 -9.64
CA PHE A 365 19.70 -10.36 -9.15
C PHE A 365 19.10 -11.78 -9.17
N TYR A 366 17.77 -11.89 -9.10
CA TYR A 366 17.04 -13.16 -9.11
C TYR A 366 16.51 -13.54 -10.49
N LEU A 367 16.22 -12.55 -11.35
CA LEU A 367 15.69 -12.77 -12.71
C LEU A 367 16.77 -12.88 -13.80
N GLY A 368 18.05 -12.79 -13.42
CA GLY A 368 19.15 -12.94 -14.37
C GLY A 368 19.44 -11.72 -15.24
N GLY A 369 18.96 -10.55 -14.90
CA GLY A 369 19.09 -9.32 -15.67
C GLY A 369 20.31 -8.44 -15.39
N GLU A 370 21.12 -8.74 -14.37
CA GLU A 370 22.33 -7.96 -14.02
C GLU A 370 23.49 -8.91 -13.69
N LYS A 371 24.61 -8.74 -14.44
CA LYS A 371 25.89 -9.35 -14.13
C LYS A 371 26.71 -8.45 -13.21
#